data_3214da9d2e208c996814e4b60733cd05
#
_entry.id   3214da9d2e208c996814e4b60733cd05
#
_cell.length_a   1.000
_cell.length_b   1.000
_cell.length_c   1.000
_cell.angle_alpha   90.00
_cell.angle_beta   90.00
_cell.angle_gamma   90.00
#
_symmetry.space_group_name_H-M   'P 1'
#
loop_
_entity.id
_entity.type
_entity.pdbx_description
1 polymer ?
#
loop_
_entity_poly.entity_id
_entity_poly.type
_entity_poly.pdbx_seq_one_letter_code
_entity_poly.pdbx_strand_id
1 'polypeptide(L)'
;MQKEIYKRLIRVIPNLYSIKESGKSEASGFMDFHLDILQRKGDVLRIAISHYYKHPSGDMIPDPDMEITVNRKNETAEALTYQDTYGYQEVYSEDGSCNQSLQHSLNEFLLMWLNNLYEQGHKIE
;
A
#
# COMPACT_ATOMS: atom_id res chain seq x y z
N MET A 1 -14.56 7.02 1.05
CA MET A 1 -13.58 5.93 1.26
C MET A 1 -12.13 6.39 1.03
N GLN A 2 -11.85 7.10 -0.03
CA GLN A 2 -10.49 7.55 -0.38
C GLN A 2 -9.87 8.48 0.68
N LYS A 3 -10.65 9.34 1.29
CA LYS A 3 -10.18 10.21 2.37
C LYS A 3 -9.85 9.42 3.64
N GLU A 4 -10.63 8.41 3.94
CA GLU A 4 -10.38 7.55 5.09
C GLU A 4 -9.12 6.70 4.89
N ILE A 5 -8.89 6.21 3.68
CA ILE A 5 -7.64 5.50 3.34
C ILE A 5 -6.44 6.42 3.60
N TYR A 6 -6.51 7.67 3.13
CA TYR A 6 -5.44 8.64 3.34
C TYR A 6 -5.15 8.82 4.84
N LYS A 7 -6.18 9.02 5.65
CA LYS A 7 -6.03 9.21 7.11
C LYS A 7 -5.34 8.02 7.75
N ARG A 8 -5.76 6.80 7.40
CA ARG A 8 -5.17 5.58 7.96
C ARG A 8 -3.75 5.35 7.48
N LEU A 9 -3.47 5.68 6.22
CA LEU A 9 -2.12 5.59 5.67
C LEU A 9 -1.15 6.52 6.42
N ILE A 10 -1.55 7.75 6.66
CA ILE A 10 -0.72 8.74 7.36
C ILE A 10 -0.51 8.36 8.83
N ARG A 11 -1.43 7.65 9.47
CA ARG A 11 -1.20 7.13 10.82
C ARG A 11 -0.06 6.11 10.86
N VAL A 12 0.08 5.31 9.82
CA VAL A 12 1.13 4.29 9.70
C VAL A 12 2.43 4.89 9.17
N ILE A 13 2.34 5.87 8.28
CA ILE A 13 3.48 6.52 7.64
C ILE A 13 3.34 8.04 7.79
N PRO A 14 3.57 8.60 9.01
CA PRO A 14 3.29 10.02 9.28
C PRO A 14 4.06 11.01 8.41
N ASN A 15 5.29 10.65 8.03
CA ASN A 15 6.17 11.52 7.23
C ASN A 15 6.35 11.01 5.80
N LEU A 16 5.27 10.45 5.22
CA LEU A 16 5.30 9.82 3.90
C LEU A 16 5.99 10.70 2.84
N TYR A 17 5.64 11.99 2.79
CA TYR A 17 6.18 12.91 1.78
C TYR A 17 7.64 13.30 2.00
N SER A 18 8.20 13.01 3.17
CA SER A 18 9.63 13.23 3.47
C SER A 18 10.49 12.01 3.15
N ILE A 19 9.89 10.87 2.89
CA ILE A 19 10.61 9.63 2.56
C ILE A 19 11.00 9.69 1.09
N LYS A 20 12.29 9.51 0.79
CA LYS A 20 12.80 9.65 -0.58
C LYS A 20 12.61 8.41 -1.43
N GLU A 21 12.93 7.24 -0.91
CA GLU A 21 12.95 6.00 -1.70
C GLU A 21 12.16 4.87 -1.08
N SER A 22 12.43 4.54 0.19
CA SER A 22 11.83 3.39 0.85
C SER A 22 11.84 3.51 2.36
N GLY A 23 11.06 2.65 2.99
CA GLY A 23 11.02 2.53 4.44
C GLY A 23 10.61 1.13 4.85
N LYS A 24 10.84 0.81 6.12
CA LYS A 24 10.53 -0.49 6.69
C LYS A 24 10.09 -0.33 8.14
N SER A 25 9.14 -1.14 8.55
CA SER A 25 8.72 -1.25 9.95
C SER A 25 8.71 -2.70 10.37
N GLU A 26 9.22 -2.97 11.57
CA GLU A 26 9.18 -4.28 12.19
C GLU A 26 8.25 -4.22 13.41
N ALA A 27 7.40 -5.23 13.56
CA ALA A 27 6.52 -5.37 14.70
C ALA A 27 6.64 -6.81 15.22
N SER A 28 6.92 -6.96 16.51
CA SER A 28 7.16 -8.27 17.13
C SER A 28 5.97 -9.21 16.92
N GLY A 29 6.24 -10.38 16.36
CA GLY A 29 5.22 -11.40 16.10
C GLY A 29 4.45 -11.25 14.80
N PHE A 30 4.77 -10.22 14.00
CA PHE A 30 4.11 -9.94 12.73
C PHE A 30 5.13 -9.81 11.60
N MET A 31 4.67 -9.96 10.36
CA MET A 31 5.51 -9.76 9.18
C MET A 31 5.98 -8.30 9.10
N ASP A 32 7.20 -8.10 8.59
CA ASP A 32 7.71 -6.76 8.34
C ASP A 32 6.84 -6.03 7.32
N PHE A 33 6.71 -4.73 7.50
CA PHE A 33 5.97 -3.86 6.60
C PHE A 33 6.95 -3.00 5.81
N HIS A 34 6.84 -3.01 4.49
CA HIS A 34 7.73 -2.30 3.57
C HIS A 34 6.99 -1.21 2.80
N LEU A 35 7.70 -0.12 2.55
CA LEU A 35 7.25 0.97 1.70
C LEU A 35 8.29 1.24 0.63
N ASP A 36 7.84 1.39 -0.62
CA ASP A 36 8.65 1.89 -1.73
C ASP A 36 7.96 3.08 -2.39
N ILE A 37 8.72 4.14 -2.64
CA ILE A 37 8.22 5.29 -3.41
C ILE A 37 8.53 5.01 -4.87
N LEU A 38 7.49 4.77 -5.67
CA LEU A 38 7.64 4.39 -7.07
C LEU A 38 7.69 5.59 -8.00
N GLN A 39 6.90 6.63 -7.72
CA GLN A 39 6.81 7.82 -8.53
C GLN A 39 6.39 9.01 -7.69
N ARG A 40 6.96 10.16 -7.98
CA ARG A 40 6.62 11.42 -7.33
C ARG A 40 6.34 12.47 -8.41
N LYS A 41 5.14 13.05 -8.38
CA LYS A 41 4.73 14.08 -9.33
C LYS A 41 3.90 15.13 -8.61
N GLY A 42 4.56 16.20 -8.16
CA GLY A 42 3.91 17.24 -7.36
C GLY A 42 3.36 16.69 -6.05
N ASP A 43 2.07 16.88 -5.82
CA ASP A 43 1.38 16.40 -4.62
C ASP A 43 0.96 14.93 -4.71
N VAL A 44 1.20 14.30 -5.86
CA VAL A 44 0.78 12.91 -6.10
C VAL A 44 1.98 11.97 -5.99
N LEU A 45 1.83 10.94 -5.17
CA LEU A 45 2.78 9.85 -5.05
C LEU A 45 2.14 8.56 -5.55
N ARG A 46 2.96 7.73 -6.20
CA ARG A 46 2.65 6.32 -6.39
C ARG A 46 3.60 5.55 -5.51
N ILE A 47 3.05 4.73 -4.63
CA ILE A 47 3.82 3.96 -3.65
C ILE A 47 3.44 2.50 -3.74
N ALA A 48 4.33 1.62 -3.27
CA ALA A 48 4.03 0.23 -3.01
C ALA A 48 4.16 -0.02 -1.51
N ILE A 49 3.17 -0.66 -0.92
CA ILE A 49 3.25 -1.15 0.45
C ILE A 49 3.08 -2.66 0.43
N SER A 50 3.84 -3.35 1.28
CA SER A 50 3.92 -4.80 1.17
C SER A 50 4.31 -5.50 2.46
N HIS A 51 3.86 -6.75 2.55
CA HIS A 51 4.47 -7.80 3.36
C HIS A 51 5.06 -8.82 2.42
N TYR A 52 6.18 -9.43 2.83
CA TYR A 52 6.77 -10.56 2.11
C TYR A 52 7.06 -11.69 3.10
N TYR A 53 6.91 -12.92 2.65
CA TYR A 53 7.42 -14.06 3.39
C TYR A 53 8.45 -14.80 2.54
N LYS A 54 9.38 -15.49 3.22
CA LYS A 54 10.43 -16.25 2.55
C LYS A 54 9.97 -17.68 2.29
N HIS A 55 9.86 -18.04 1.02
CA HIS A 55 9.56 -19.40 0.61
C HIS A 55 10.78 -20.31 0.88
N PRO A 56 10.59 -21.63 1.15
CA PRO A 56 11.71 -22.58 1.32
C PRO A 56 12.72 -22.58 0.18
N SER A 57 12.33 -22.19 -1.04
CA SER A 57 13.25 -22.03 -2.19
C SER A 57 14.23 -20.86 -2.04
N GLY A 58 13.99 -19.96 -1.07
CA GLY A 58 14.75 -18.73 -0.89
C GLY A 58 14.10 -17.49 -1.49
N ASP A 59 13.05 -17.65 -2.29
CA ASP A 59 12.34 -16.53 -2.91
C ASP A 59 11.51 -15.76 -1.90
N MET A 60 11.42 -14.44 -2.09
CA MET A 60 10.53 -13.58 -1.32
C MET A 60 9.19 -13.49 -2.04
N ILE A 61 8.12 -13.92 -1.35
CA ILE A 61 6.77 -13.98 -1.92
C ILE A 61 5.92 -12.85 -1.35
N PRO A 62 5.28 -12.02 -2.21
CA PRO A 62 4.40 -10.94 -1.72
C PRO A 62 3.17 -11.51 -1.02
N ASP A 63 2.75 -10.84 0.10
CA ASP A 63 1.64 -11.33 0.92
C ASP A 63 1.00 -10.22 1.78
N PRO A 64 0.35 -9.22 1.22
CA PRO A 64 0.30 -8.80 -0.18
C PRO A 64 1.33 -7.72 -0.54
N ASP A 65 1.34 -7.34 -1.81
CA ASP A 65 2.01 -6.14 -2.31
C ASP A 65 0.95 -5.31 -3.04
N MET A 66 0.75 -4.08 -2.63
CA MET A 66 -0.23 -3.17 -3.23
C MET A 66 0.43 -1.88 -3.66
N GLU A 67 0.14 -1.46 -4.90
CA GLU A 67 0.45 -0.10 -5.34
C GLU A 67 -0.74 0.80 -5.07
N ILE A 68 -0.45 2.00 -4.61
CA ILE A 68 -1.43 2.99 -4.15
C ILE A 68 -1.06 4.35 -4.72
N THR A 69 -2.05 5.10 -5.20
CA THR A 69 -1.86 6.50 -5.51
C THR A 69 -2.33 7.35 -4.34
N VAL A 70 -1.52 8.34 -3.97
CA VAL A 70 -1.76 9.23 -2.82
C VAL A 70 -1.74 10.66 -3.31
N ASN A 71 -2.76 11.44 -2.97
CA ASN A 71 -2.84 12.85 -3.31
C ASN A 71 -2.89 13.69 -2.03
N ARG A 72 -1.78 14.36 -1.73
CA ARG A 72 -1.65 15.18 -0.53
C ARG A 72 -2.57 16.39 -0.54
N LYS A 73 -2.75 16.99 -1.71
CA LYS A 73 -3.59 18.19 -1.85
C LYS A 73 -5.04 17.89 -1.50
N ASN A 74 -5.57 16.77 -1.99
CA ASN A 74 -6.95 16.36 -1.77
C ASN A 74 -7.13 15.51 -0.50
N GLU A 75 -6.02 15.08 0.10
CA GLU A 75 -6.01 14.14 1.23
C GLU A 75 -6.77 12.86 0.90
N THR A 76 -6.43 12.27 -0.25
CA THR A 76 -7.03 11.04 -0.74
C THR A 76 -5.97 10.00 -1.08
N ALA A 77 -6.36 8.73 -1.00
CA ALA A 77 -5.53 7.62 -1.46
C ALA A 77 -6.44 6.50 -1.95
N GLU A 78 -5.97 5.76 -2.96
CA GLU A 78 -6.72 4.64 -3.51
C GLU A 78 -5.79 3.54 -4.00
N ALA A 79 -6.31 2.30 -3.95
CA ALA A 79 -5.59 1.13 -4.42
C ALA A 79 -5.55 1.10 -5.95
N LEU A 80 -4.39 0.75 -6.50
CA LEU A 80 -4.19 0.56 -7.94
C LEU A 80 -4.00 -0.90 -8.30
N THR A 81 -3.25 -1.65 -7.50
CA THR A 81 -2.92 -3.04 -7.77
C THR A 81 -2.94 -3.87 -6.49
N TYR A 82 -3.03 -5.18 -6.66
CA TYR A 82 -2.93 -6.14 -5.58
C TYR A 82 -2.21 -7.38 -6.10
N GLN A 83 -1.20 -7.83 -5.36
CA GLN A 83 -0.47 -9.06 -5.68
C GLN A 83 -0.27 -9.90 -4.43
N ASP A 84 -0.51 -11.20 -4.56
CA ASP A 84 -0.21 -12.19 -3.51
C ASP A 84 0.31 -13.48 -4.16
N THR A 85 0.36 -14.56 -3.36
CA THR A 85 0.81 -15.88 -3.83
C THR A 85 -0.01 -16.41 -5.01
N TYR A 86 -1.27 -16.00 -5.13
CA TYR A 86 -2.22 -16.54 -6.09
C TYR A 86 -2.34 -15.73 -7.38
N GLY A 87 -1.84 -14.52 -7.42
CA GLY A 87 -1.87 -13.74 -8.64
C GLY A 87 -1.77 -12.24 -8.46
N TYR A 88 -1.94 -11.55 -9.58
CA TYR A 88 -1.84 -10.10 -9.70
C TYR A 88 -3.15 -9.55 -10.27
N GLN A 89 -3.61 -8.43 -9.70
CA GLN A 89 -4.80 -7.72 -10.15
C GLN A 89 -4.51 -6.24 -10.28
N GLU A 90 -5.07 -5.60 -11.30
CA GLU A 90 -4.95 -4.16 -11.51
C GLU A 90 -6.31 -3.51 -11.76
N VAL A 91 -6.53 -2.35 -11.16
CA VAL A 91 -7.77 -1.60 -11.27
C VAL A 91 -7.91 -0.95 -12.64
N TYR A 92 -6.83 -0.38 -13.17
CA TYR A 92 -6.81 0.30 -14.46
C TYR A 92 -6.12 -0.58 -15.51
N SER A 93 -6.80 -0.76 -16.65
CA SER A 93 -6.24 -1.48 -17.79
C SER A 93 -5.31 -0.58 -18.60
N GLU A 94 -4.56 -1.15 -19.55
CA GLU A 94 -3.65 -0.40 -20.41
C GLU A 94 -4.35 0.70 -21.21
N ASP A 95 -5.61 0.49 -21.59
CA ASP A 95 -6.42 1.48 -22.30
C ASP A 95 -6.99 2.58 -21.40
N GLY A 96 -6.68 2.56 -20.11
CA GLY A 96 -7.16 3.53 -19.14
C GLY A 96 -8.52 3.22 -18.53
N SER A 97 -9.18 2.13 -18.95
CA SER A 97 -10.47 1.76 -18.36
C SER A 97 -10.31 1.29 -16.91
N CYS A 98 -11.32 1.59 -16.08
CA CYS A 98 -11.31 1.30 -14.65
C CYS A 98 -12.27 0.15 -14.35
N ASN A 99 -11.77 -0.87 -13.64
CA ASN A 99 -12.61 -1.91 -13.07
C ASN A 99 -13.13 -1.41 -11.73
N GLN A 100 -14.31 -0.81 -11.73
CA GLN A 100 -14.89 -0.17 -10.55
C GLN A 100 -15.19 -1.15 -9.43
N SER A 101 -15.64 -2.35 -9.76
CA SER A 101 -15.91 -3.39 -8.77
C SER A 101 -14.63 -3.81 -8.04
N LEU A 102 -13.56 -4.02 -8.79
CA LEU A 102 -12.25 -4.36 -8.22
C LEU A 102 -11.70 -3.20 -7.40
N GLN A 103 -11.82 -1.96 -7.89
CA GLN A 103 -11.38 -0.77 -7.17
C GLN A 103 -12.04 -0.70 -5.79
N HIS A 104 -13.34 -0.90 -5.73
CA HIS A 104 -14.08 -0.89 -4.46
C HIS A 104 -13.59 -1.98 -3.51
N SER A 105 -13.45 -3.21 -4.01
CA SER A 105 -12.99 -4.34 -3.21
C SER A 105 -11.58 -4.14 -2.67
N LEU A 106 -10.67 -3.63 -3.50
CA LEU A 106 -9.29 -3.39 -3.07
C LEU A 106 -9.19 -2.23 -2.09
N ASN A 107 -10.01 -1.19 -2.25
CA ASN A 107 -10.06 -0.09 -1.31
C ASN A 107 -10.60 -0.53 0.06
N GLU A 108 -11.60 -1.40 0.09
CA GLU A 108 -12.08 -1.98 1.34
C GLU A 108 -11.00 -2.81 2.03
N PHE A 109 -10.30 -3.66 1.27
CA PHE A 109 -9.19 -4.43 1.79
C PHE A 109 -8.10 -3.53 2.37
N LEU A 110 -7.75 -2.47 1.63
CA LEU A 110 -6.71 -1.53 2.04
C LEU A 110 -7.07 -0.82 3.35
N LEU A 111 -8.32 -0.42 3.52
CA LEU A 111 -8.80 0.15 4.78
C LEU A 111 -8.59 -0.80 5.95
N MET A 112 -8.97 -2.04 5.78
CA MET A 112 -8.81 -3.08 6.80
C MET A 112 -7.33 -3.32 7.11
N TRP A 113 -6.51 -3.45 6.07
CA TRP A 113 -5.09 -3.75 6.22
C TRP A 113 -4.34 -2.63 6.94
N LEU A 114 -4.60 -1.37 6.56
CA LEU A 114 -3.99 -0.21 7.21
C LEU A 114 -4.36 -0.15 8.71
N ASN A 115 -5.60 -0.47 9.04
CA ASN A 115 -6.03 -0.53 10.43
C ASN A 115 -5.30 -1.65 11.19
N ASN A 116 -5.15 -2.81 10.58
CA ASN A 116 -4.42 -3.93 11.16
C ASN A 116 -2.95 -3.59 11.38
N LEU A 117 -2.31 -2.95 10.41
CA LEU A 117 -0.93 -2.50 10.52
C LEU A 117 -0.73 -1.56 11.71
N TYR A 118 -1.64 -0.62 11.86
CA TYR A 118 -1.61 0.32 12.99
C TYR A 118 -1.74 -0.41 14.33
N GLU A 119 -2.70 -1.33 14.43
CA GLU A 119 -2.94 -2.10 15.67
C GLU A 119 -1.79 -3.04 16.00
N GLN A 120 -1.10 -3.55 14.99
CA GLN A 120 0.10 -4.39 15.17
C GLN A 120 1.32 -3.59 15.64
N GLY A 121 1.25 -2.28 15.60
CA GLY A 121 2.34 -1.40 16.03
C GLY A 121 3.29 -0.98 14.92
N HIS A 122 2.94 -1.20 13.66
CA HIS A 122 3.76 -0.74 12.53
C HIS A 122 3.72 0.77 12.40
N LYS A 123 4.91 1.34 12.15
CA LYS A 123 5.07 2.76 11.89
C LYS A 123 6.36 2.99 11.10
N ILE A 124 6.24 3.69 9.99
CA ILE A 124 7.40 4.13 9.19
C ILE A 124 7.52 5.65 9.33
N GLU A 125 8.67 6.10 9.83
CA GLU A 125 8.97 7.52 10.03
C GLU A 125 10.16 7.98 9.20
#